data_f993fbe13452dd2a7c6994dbba2fd48a
#
_entry.id   f993fbe13452dd2a7c6994dbba2fd48a
#
_cell.length_a   1.000
_cell.length_b   1.000
_cell.length_c   1.000
_cell.angle_alpha   90.00
_cell.angle_beta   90.00
_cell.angle_gamma   90.00
#
_symmetry.space_group_name_H-M   'P 1'
#
loop_
_entity.id
_entity.type
_entity.pdbx_description
1 polymer ?
#
loop_
_entity_poly.entity_id
_entity_poly.type
_entity_poly.pdbx_seq_one_letter_code
_entity_poly.pdbx_strand_id
1 'polypeptide(L)'
;MKLQILLNHIYKMNKYIKLVIAALLIALGIFLFTIREYGWGVISIFLAIFPVLFFFRNENILLAFWFLRKEDMVKAKKWLNKITNPSSQLIPKQLGYYNYMKGITEAQDNISLSEKYMKEALNYGLSFDHDRAMANLSLAGASMSKGKKKEAEGYLKEAKKNDTKGMFTDQIKMMTGQMKRFNVSNSQLQNPNMRHKGRKF
;
A
#
# COMPACT_ATOMS: atom_id res chain seq x y z
N MET A 1 -7.07 -20.51 -16.59
CA MET A 1 -6.23 -20.30 -17.78
C MET A 1 -6.81 -19.27 -18.75
N LYS A 2 -8.07 -19.39 -19.21
CA LYS A 2 -8.70 -18.41 -20.14
C LYS A 2 -8.77 -16.98 -19.61
N LEU A 3 -9.11 -16.77 -18.32
CA LEU A 3 -9.19 -15.45 -17.69
C LEU A 3 -7.82 -14.72 -17.68
N GLN A 4 -6.75 -15.47 -17.50
CA GLN A 4 -5.38 -14.92 -17.45
C GLN A 4 -4.88 -14.50 -18.82
N ILE A 5 -5.31 -15.20 -19.87
CA ILE A 5 -5.03 -14.86 -21.28
C ILE A 5 -5.82 -13.59 -21.67
N LEU A 6 -7.07 -13.49 -21.26
CA LEU A 6 -7.93 -12.33 -21.49
C LEU A 6 -7.38 -11.09 -20.77
N LEU A 7 -6.97 -11.22 -19.52
CA LEU A 7 -6.31 -10.15 -18.74
C LEU A 7 -4.99 -9.70 -19.37
N ASN A 8 -4.18 -10.62 -19.90
CA ASN A 8 -2.95 -10.27 -20.60
C ASN A 8 -3.21 -9.57 -21.95
N HIS A 9 -4.30 -9.88 -22.61
CA HIS A 9 -4.68 -9.22 -23.88
C HIS A 9 -5.21 -7.80 -23.64
N ILE A 10 -6.03 -7.61 -22.60
CA ILE A 10 -6.52 -6.29 -22.15
C ILE A 10 -5.34 -5.42 -21.69
N TYR A 11 -4.32 -6.01 -21.09
CA TYR A 11 -3.12 -5.33 -20.61
C TYR A 11 -2.27 -4.73 -21.74
N LYS A 12 -2.29 -5.32 -22.94
CA LYS A 12 -1.53 -4.83 -24.10
C LYS A 12 -2.27 -3.75 -24.88
N MET A 13 -3.51 -3.41 -24.49
CA MET A 13 -4.27 -2.35 -25.14
C MET A 13 -3.63 -1.00 -24.88
N ASN A 14 -3.30 -0.29 -25.96
CA ASN A 14 -2.81 1.08 -25.90
C ASN A 14 -3.81 1.93 -25.08
N LYS A 15 -3.30 2.74 -24.12
CA LYS A 15 -4.14 3.58 -23.25
C LYS A 15 -5.20 4.41 -24.00
N TYR A 16 -4.92 4.77 -25.24
CA TYR A 16 -5.85 5.52 -26.11
C TYR A 16 -7.07 4.69 -26.58
N ILE A 17 -6.97 3.38 -26.66
CA ILE A 17 -8.10 2.50 -27.02
C ILE A 17 -9.22 2.60 -25.97
N LYS A 18 -8.89 2.78 -24.69
CA LYS A 18 -9.87 2.97 -23.63
C LYS A 18 -10.66 4.27 -23.82
N LEU A 19 -9.99 5.35 -24.27
CA LEU A 19 -10.67 6.61 -24.60
C LEU A 19 -11.57 6.46 -25.82
N VAL A 20 -11.14 5.72 -26.85
CA VAL A 20 -11.96 5.43 -28.03
C VAL A 20 -13.22 4.64 -27.63
N ILE A 21 -13.08 3.62 -26.78
CA ILE A 21 -14.23 2.85 -26.28
C ILE A 21 -15.18 3.76 -25.48
N ALA A 22 -14.66 4.63 -24.62
CA ALA A 22 -15.47 5.58 -23.87
C ALA A 22 -16.25 6.53 -24.81
N ALA A 23 -15.58 7.07 -25.82
CA ALA A 23 -16.19 7.96 -26.80
C ALA A 23 -17.30 7.24 -27.61
N LEU A 24 -17.07 5.99 -28.04
CA LEU A 24 -18.08 5.17 -28.72
C LEU A 24 -19.29 4.88 -27.84
N LEU A 25 -19.09 4.58 -26.55
CA LEU A 25 -20.20 4.34 -25.62
C LEU A 25 -21.01 5.63 -25.36
N ILE A 26 -20.36 6.79 -25.28
CA ILE A 26 -21.05 8.06 -25.16
C ILE A 26 -21.84 8.39 -26.44
N ALA A 27 -21.24 8.21 -27.61
CA ALA A 27 -21.90 8.42 -28.89
C ALA A 27 -23.12 7.50 -29.07
N LEU A 28 -22.99 6.22 -28.67
CA LEU A 28 -24.10 5.28 -28.64
C LEU A 28 -25.22 5.74 -27.68
N GLY A 29 -24.86 6.23 -26.51
CA GLY A 29 -25.83 6.75 -25.55
C GLY A 29 -26.62 7.93 -26.13
N ILE A 30 -25.96 8.89 -26.78
CA ILE A 30 -26.60 10.05 -27.43
C ILE A 30 -27.53 9.56 -28.55
N PHE A 31 -27.08 8.62 -29.38
CA PHE A 31 -27.91 8.03 -30.44
C PHE A 31 -29.17 7.36 -29.89
N LEU A 32 -29.07 6.60 -28.81
CA LEU A 32 -30.20 5.95 -28.15
C LEU A 32 -31.22 6.97 -27.60
N PHE A 33 -30.75 8.11 -27.10
CA PHE A 33 -31.66 9.20 -26.73
C PHE A 33 -32.41 9.80 -27.91
N THR A 34 -31.79 9.87 -29.09
CA THR A 34 -32.45 10.39 -30.31
C THR A 34 -33.58 9.49 -30.76
N ILE A 35 -33.44 8.16 -30.61
CA ILE A 35 -34.51 7.19 -30.95
C ILE A 35 -35.49 6.93 -29.78
N ARG A 36 -35.47 7.75 -28.75
CA ARG A 36 -36.32 7.69 -27.55
C ARG A 36 -36.14 6.46 -26.65
N GLU A 37 -35.07 5.72 -26.83
CA GLU A 37 -34.69 4.57 -25.98
C GLU A 37 -33.87 5.07 -24.75
N TYR A 38 -34.55 5.84 -23.89
CA TYR A 38 -33.89 6.55 -22.77
C TYR A 38 -33.21 5.59 -21.78
N GLY A 39 -33.82 4.42 -21.49
CA GLY A 39 -33.27 3.45 -20.54
C GLY A 39 -31.91 2.93 -20.98
N TRP A 40 -31.78 2.50 -22.21
CA TRP A 40 -30.52 2.00 -22.78
C TRP A 40 -29.50 3.11 -22.98
N GLY A 41 -29.94 4.32 -23.29
CA GLY A 41 -29.07 5.50 -23.38
C GLY A 41 -28.37 5.81 -22.06
N VAL A 42 -29.10 5.82 -20.94
CA VAL A 42 -28.55 6.02 -19.59
C VAL A 42 -27.56 4.93 -19.24
N ILE A 43 -27.89 3.66 -19.49
CA ILE A 43 -26.99 2.51 -19.23
C ILE A 43 -25.70 2.64 -20.04
N SER A 44 -25.76 3.04 -21.31
CA SER A 44 -24.58 3.20 -22.17
C SER A 44 -23.64 4.29 -21.65
N ILE A 45 -24.17 5.44 -21.20
CA ILE A 45 -23.39 6.51 -20.61
C ILE A 45 -22.76 6.06 -19.28
N PHE A 46 -23.50 5.32 -18.47
CA PHE A 46 -22.99 4.78 -17.22
C PHE A 46 -21.82 3.79 -17.45
N LEU A 47 -21.93 2.94 -18.48
CA LEU A 47 -20.88 2.03 -18.90
C LEU A 47 -19.62 2.77 -19.40
N ALA A 48 -19.76 3.96 -19.99
CA ALA A 48 -18.63 4.76 -20.43
C ALA A 48 -17.75 5.28 -19.28
N ILE A 49 -18.27 5.36 -18.06
CA ILE A 49 -17.49 5.76 -16.87
C ILE A 49 -16.35 4.76 -16.60
N PHE A 50 -16.56 3.47 -16.82
CA PHE A 50 -15.54 2.44 -16.54
C PHE A 50 -14.27 2.60 -17.37
N PRO A 51 -14.28 2.68 -18.70
CA PRO A 51 -13.06 2.91 -19.48
C PRO A 51 -12.38 4.23 -19.17
N VAL A 52 -13.14 5.28 -18.80
CA VAL A 52 -12.57 6.56 -18.35
C VAL A 52 -11.84 6.39 -17.02
N LEU A 53 -12.43 5.72 -16.04
CA LEU A 53 -11.77 5.42 -14.75
C LEU A 53 -10.50 4.58 -14.96
N PHE A 54 -10.55 3.57 -15.82
CA PHE A 54 -9.39 2.73 -16.16
C PHE A 54 -8.31 3.45 -16.98
N PHE A 55 -8.65 4.56 -17.63
CA PHE A 55 -7.66 5.40 -18.29
C PHE A 55 -6.79 6.15 -17.27
N PHE A 56 -7.41 6.71 -16.22
CA PHE A 56 -6.69 7.46 -15.19
C PHE A 56 -6.00 6.60 -14.14
N ARG A 57 -6.39 5.33 -13.99
CA ARG A 57 -5.80 4.42 -13.01
C ARG A 57 -4.92 3.36 -13.68
N ASN A 58 -3.70 3.21 -13.16
CA ASN A 58 -2.81 2.14 -13.60
C ASN A 58 -3.35 0.78 -13.12
N GLU A 59 -3.66 -0.09 -14.07
CA GLU A 59 -4.26 -1.41 -13.82
C GLU A 59 -3.36 -2.31 -12.98
N ASN A 60 -2.03 -2.17 -13.13
CA ASN A 60 -1.08 -2.96 -12.36
C ASN A 60 -1.20 -2.68 -10.86
N ILE A 61 -1.46 -1.42 -10.47
CA ILE A 61 -1.68 -1.04 -9.08
C ILE A 61 -2.96 -1.68 -8.55
N LEU A 62 -4.05 -1.66 -9.33
CA LEU A 62 -5.32 -2.25 -8.91
C LEU A 62 -5.20 -3.77 -8.73
N LEU A 63 -4.52 -4.45 -9.67
CA LEU A 63 -4.30 -5.88 -9.59
C LEU A 63 -3.34 -6.25 -8.46
N ALA A 64 -2.27 -5.48 -8.26
CA ALA A 64 -1.37 -5.67 -7.13
C ALA A 64 -2.11 -5.53 -5.80
N PHE A 65 -2.94 -4.50 -5.67
CA PHE A 65 -3.76 -4.28 -4.49
C PHE A 65 -4.76 -5.43 -4.25
N TRP A 66 -5.40 -5.95 -5.30
CA TRP A 66 -6.29 -7.11 -5.18
C TRP A 66 -5.56 -8.35 -4.67
N PHE A 67 -4.36 -8.68 -5.24
CA PHE A 67 -3.59 -9.82 -4.79
C PHE A 67 -3.06 -9.62 -3.36
N LEU A 68 -2.71 -8.39 -3.00
CA LEU A 68 -2.31 -8.06 -1.63
C LEU A 68 -3.44 -8.32 -0.62
N ARG A 69 -4.69 -7.96 -0.96
CA ARG A 69 -5.86 -8.27 -0.12
C ARG A 69 -6.15 -9.78 0.01
N LYS A 70 -5.70 -10.57 -0.97
CA LYS A 70 -5.76 -12.03 -0.93
C LYS A 70 -4.52 -12.67 -0.29
N GLU A 71 -3.66 -11.85 0.31
CA GLU A 71 -2.40 -12.28 0.92
C GLU A 71 -1.43 -12.99 -0.03
N ASP A 72 -1.67 -12.89 -1.36
CA ASP A 72 -0.80 -13.44 -2.39
C ASP A 72 0.33 -12.44 -2.74
N MET A 73 1.35 -12.41 -1.86
CA MET A 73 2.48 -11.49 -1.99
C MET A 73 3.27 -11.70 -3.29
N VAL A 74 3.37 -12.94 -3.76
CA VAL A 74 4.12 -13.29 -4.97
C VAL A 74 3.47 -12.67 -6.21
N LYS A 75 2.15 -12.82 -6.34
CA LYS A 75 1.43 -12.21 -7.46
C LYS A 75 1.38 -10.69 -7.35
N ALA A 76 1.19 -10.15 -6.14
CA ALA A 76 1.25 -8.71 -5.92
C ALA A 76 2.60 -8.14 -6.39
N LYS A 77 3.72 -8.72 -5.96
CA LYS A 77 5.08 -8.34 -6.38
C LYS A 77 5.26 -8.43 -7.91
N LYS A 78 4.73 -9.49 -8.54
CA LYS A 78 4.78 -9.66 -10.01
C LYS A 78 4.07 -8.51 -10.75
N TRP A 79 2.90 -8.07 -10.28
CA TRP A 79 2.17 -6.96 -10.89
C TRP A 79 2.84 -5.61 -10.65
N LEU A 80 3.39 -5.38 -9.47
CA LEU A 80 4.17 -4.17 -9.18
C LEU A 80 5.43 -4.08 -10.04
N ASN A 81 6.10 -5.18 -10.31
CA ASN A 81 7.32 -5.23 -11.13
C ASN A 81 7.07 -4.95 -12.63
N LYS A 82 5.82 -5.01 -13.10
CA LYS A 82 5.45 -4.59 -14.46
C LYS A 82 5.49 -3.07 -14.65
N ILE A 83 5.51 -2.31 -13.56
CA ILE A 83 5.65 -0.85 -13.59
C ILE A 83 7.15 -0.54 -13.64
N THR A 84 7.67 -0.30 -14.84
CA THR A 84 9.10 -0.07 -15.06
C THR A 84 9.55 1.34 -14.70
N ASN A 85 8.73 2.35 -15.03
CA ASN A 85 8.99 3.76 -14.74
C ASN A 85 7.85 4.37 -13.90
N PRO A 86 7.85 4.17 -12.56
CA PRO A 86 6.76 4.62 -11.70
C PRO A 86 6.50 6.13 -11.78
N SER A 87 7.55 6.94 -11.84
CA SER A 87 7.45 8.41 -11.87
C SER A 87 6.75 8.96 -13.12
N SER A 88 6.86 8.26 -14.27
CA SER A 88 6.22 8.69 -15.53
C SER A 88 4.86 8.02 -15.77
N GLN A 89 4.64 6.85 -15.18
CA GLN A 89 3.43 6.05 -15.40
C GLN A 89 2.34 6.29 -14.37
N LEU A 90 2.71 6.86 -13.21
CA LEU A 90 1.82 7.00 -12.05
C LEU A 90 1.68 8.47 -11.65
N ILE A 91 0.48 8.86 -11.27
CA ILE A 91 0.25 10.15 -10.62
C ILE A 91 0.74 10.11 -9.16
N PRO A 92 1.03 11.27 -8.52
CA PRO A 92 1.62 11.30 -7.17
C PRO A 92 0.91 10.43 -6.14
N LYS A 93 -0.43 10.45 -6.10
CA LYS A 93 -1.21 9.57 -5.20
C LYS A 93 -1.01 8.08 -5.48
N GLN A 94 -0.85 7.70 -6.74
CA GLN A 94 -0.58 6.31 -7.12
C GLN A 94 0.86 5.91 -6.79
N LEU A 95 1.82 6.84 -6.86
CA LEU A 95 3.19 6.63 -6.41
C LEU A 95 3.25 6.31 -4.91
N GLY A 96 2.47 7.01 -4.09
CA GLY A 96 2.32 6.70 -2.67
C GLY A 96 1.88 5.25 -2.45
N TYR A 97 0.81 4.82 -3.10
CA TYR A 97 0.31 3.44 -2.98
C TYR A 97 1.20 2.39 -3.63
N TYR A 98 1.88 2.70 -4.73
CA TYR A 98 2.88 1.84 -5.33
C TYR A 98 4.02 1.55 -4.33
N ASN A 99 4.58 2.58 -3.72
CA ASN A 99 5.64 2.45 -2.73
C ASN A 99 5.13 1.72 -1.47
N TYR A 100 3.92 2.01 -1.01
CA TYR A 100 3.30 1.31 0.11
C TYR A 100 3.20 -0.21 -0.13
N MET A 101 2.67 -0.61 -1.28
CA MET A 101 2.56 -2.03 -1.65
C MET A 101 3.93 -2.68 -1.85
N LYS A 102 4.89 -1.97 -2.44
CA LYS A 102 6.28 -2.43 -2.54
C LYS A 102 6.88 -2.64 -1.15
N GLY A 103 6.70 -1.70 -0.23
CA GLY A 103 7.14 -1.84 1.15
C GLY A 103 6.59 -3.09 1.83
N ILE A 104 5.30 -3.39 1.65
CA ILE A 104 4.67 -4.60 2.20
C ILE A 104 5.27 -5.87 1.57
N THR A 105 5.38 -5.91 0.24
CA THR A 105 5.87 -7.11 -0.46
C THR A 105 7.37 -7.39 -0.27
N GLU A 106 8.16 -6.37 0.10
CA GLU A 106 9.59 -6.52 0.40
C GLU A 106 9.87 -6.73 1.91
N ALA A 107 8.87 -6.60 2.77
CA ALA A 107 9.07 -6.62 4.22
C ALA A 107 9.70 -7.92 4.75
N GLN A 108 9.40 -9.05 4.12
CA GLN A 108 9.93 -10.36 4.50
C GLN A 108 11.32 -10.63 3.91
N ASP A 109 11.57 -10.14 2.68
CA ASP A 109 12.81 -10.42 1.96
C ASP A 109 13.93 -9.42 2.32
N ASN A 110 13.58 -8.13 2.42
CA ASN A 110 14.54 -7.06 2.63
C ASN A 110 13.95 -5.89 3.44
N ILE A 111 14.18 -5.91 4.75
CA ILE A 111 13.69 -4.88 5.69
C ILE A 111 14.18 -3.47 5.31
N SER A 112 15.42 -3.33 4.84
CA SER A 112 15.97 -2.01 4.48
C SER A 112 15.31 -1.44 3.22
N LEU A 113 14.98 -2.30 2.26
CA LEU A 113 14.27 -1.90 1.05
C LEU A 113 12.81 -1.58 1.37
N SER A 114 12.17 -2.39 2.21
CA SER A 114 10.83 -2.11 2.73
C SER A 114 10.75 -0.75 3.44
N GLU A 115 11.71 -0.46 4.32
CA GLU A 115 11.80 0.83 5.02
C GLU A 115 11.90 2.00 4.03
N LYS A 116 12.73 1.90 2.99
CA LYS A 116 12.85 2.92 1.95
C LYS A 116 11.51 3.18 1.28
N TYR A 117 10.85 2.12 0.82
CA TYR A 117 9.55 2.24 0.15
C TYR A 117 8.46 2.80 1.07
N MET A 118 8.42 2.40 2.34
CA MET A 118 7.45 2.93 3.31
C MET A 118 7.65 4.43 3.58
N LYS A 119 8.90 4.90 3.66
CA LYS A 119 9.22 6.34 3.77
C LYS A 119 8.75 7.10 2.53
N GLU A 120 9.04 6.60 1.35
CA GLU A 120 8.57 7.20 0.10
C GLU A 120 7.04 7.21 0.00
N ALA A 121 6.36 6.14 0.44
CA ALA A 121 4.91 6.08 0.48
C ALA A 121 4.30 7.20 1.33
N LEU A 122 4.85 7.45 2.52
CA LEU A 122 4.42 8.54 3.39
C LEU A 122 4.73 9.92 2.79
N ASN A 123 5.86 10.09 2.10
CA ASN A 123 6.25 11.35 1.45
C ASN A 123 5.30 11.71 0.30
N TYR A 124 4.92 10.75 -0.56
CA TYR A 124 3.93 10.97 -1.62
C TYR A 124 2.51 11.12 -1.08
N GLY A 125 2.27 10.68 0.15
CA GLY A 125 1.00 10.71 0.85
C GLY A 125 0.11 9.51 0.57
N LEU A 126 -0.46 8.97 1.66
CA LEU A 126 -1.47 7.93 1.64
C LEU A 126 -2.83 8.56 2.01
N SER A 127 -3.87 8.19 1.27
CA SER A 127 -5.20 8.83 1.42
C SER A 127 -5.91 8.40 2.70
N PHE A 128 -5.69 7.16 3.17
CA PHE A 128 -6.39 6.61 4.32
C PHE A 128 -5.51 6.59 5.57
N ASP A 129 -6.11 6.93 6.71
CA ASP A 129 -5.43 6.96 8.00
C ASP A 129 -4.87 5.59 8.38
N HIS A 130 -5.63 4.53 8.14
CA HIS A 130 -5.17 3.16 8.44
C HIS A 130 -3.94 2.75 7.63
N ASP A 131 -3.81 3.20 6.37
CA ASP A 131 -2.62 2.93 5.56
C ASP A 131 -1.39 3.69 6.10
N ARG A 132 -1.61 4.94 6.56
CA ARG A 132 -0.56 5.73 7.23
C ARG A 132 -0.14 5.10 8.56
N ALA A 133 -1.11 4.59 9.34
CA ALA A 133 -0.83 3.88 10.58
C ALA A 133 0.00 2.61 10.32
N MET A 134 -0.41 1.81 9.33
CA MET A 134 0.30 0.57 8.96
C MET A 134 1.72 0.86 8.44
N ALA A 135 1.89 1.88 7.60
CA ALA A 135 3.21 2.29 7.11
C ALA A 135 4.14 2.70 8.27
N ASN A 136 3.63 3.49 9.22
CA ASN A 136 4.39 3.88 10.41
C ASN A 136 4.69 2.69 11.33
N LEU A 137 3.78 1.73 11.48
CA LEU A 137 4.06 0.47 12.21
C LEU A 137 5.17 -0.34 11.56
N SER A 138 5.16 -0.46 10.23
CA SER A 138 6.21 -1.15 9.49
C SER A 138 7.57 -0.47 9.69
N LEU A 139 7.60 0.87 9.65
CA LEU A 139 8.81 1.66 9.93
C LEU A 139 9.28 1.52 11.37
N ALA A 140 8.36 1.48 12.33
CA ALA A 140 8.69 1.22 13.73
C ALA A 140 9.35 -0.15 13.91
N GLY A 141 8.79 -1.20 13.28
CA GLY A 141 9.36 -2.55 13.29
C GLY A 141 10.76 -2.59 12.68
N ALA A 142 10.95 -1.95 11.52
CA ALA A 142 12.25 -1.85 10.86
C ALA A 142 13.28 -1.09 11.71
N SER A 143 12.88 -0.01 12.37
CA SER A 143 13.75 0.75 13.28
C SER A 143 14.09 -0.03 14.54
N MET A 144 13.12 -0.80 15.09
CA MET A 144 13.38 -1.69 16.23
C MET A 144 14.38 -2.80 15.88
N SER A 145 14.27 -3.43 14.72
CA SER A 145 15.20 -4.47 14.28
C SER A 145 16.64 -3.93 14.09
N LYS A 146 16.77 -2.64 13.78
CA LYS A 146 18.06 -1.92 13.66
C LYS A 146 18.56 -1.32 14.98
N GLY A 147 17.85 -1.52 16.09
CA GLY A 147 18.20 -0.95 17.40
C GLY A 147 17.97 0.56 17.51
N LYS A 148 17.31 1.21 16.56
CA LYS A 148 17.08 2.66 16.49
C LYS A 148 15.82 3.05 17.31
N LYS A 149 15.92 2.99 18.62
CA LYS A 149 14.79 3.16 19.54
C LYS A 149 14.05 4.48 19.38
N LYS A 150 14.77 5.62 19.34
CA LYS A 150 14.14 6.95 19.22
C LYS A 150 13.32 7.08 17.93
N GLU A 151 13.85 6.54 16.82
CA GLU A 151 13.14 6.50 15.55
C GLU A 151 11.86 5.64 15.65
N ALA A 152 11.98 4.45 16.26
CA ALA A 152 10.86 3.54 16.47
C ALA A 152 9.76 4.18 17.33
N GLU A 153 10.12 4.89 18.41
CA GLU A 153 9.16 5.63 19.24
C GLU A 153 8.42 6.71 18.46
N GLY A 154 9.14 7.46 17.62
CA GLY A 154 8.55 8.46 16.73
C GLY A 154 7.50 7.84 15.80
N TYR A 155 7.87 6.75 15.13
CA TYR A 155 6.93 6.05 14.23
C TYR A 155 5.73 5.43 14.98
N LEU A 156 5.92 4.86 16.17
CA LEU A 156 4.81 4.35 16.98
C LEU A 156 3.84 5.46 17.41
N LYS A 157 4.36 6.64 17.73
CA LYS A 157 3.53 7.81 18.05
C LYS A 157 2.70 8.24 16.85
N GLU A 158 3.32 8.31 15.65
CA GLU A 158 2.60 8.65 14.42
C GLU A 158 1.62 7.55 14.02
N ALA A 159 1.96 6.26 14.20
CA ALA A 159 1.03 5.15 13.98
C ALA A 159 -0.21 5.29 14.87
N LYS A 160 -0.03 5.57 16.18
CA LYS A 160 -1.13 5.77 17.12
C LYS A 160 -2.02 6.96 16.73
N LYS A 161 -1.42 8.06 16.27
CA LYS A 161 -2.15 9.25 15.82
C LYS A 161 -3.03 8.97 14.61
N ASN A 162 -2.55 8.13 13.69
CA ASN A 162 -3.26 7.76 12.47
C ASN A 162 -4.22 6.57 12.66
N ASP A 163 -4.14 5.85 13.76
CA ASP A 163 -5.05 4.72 14.07
C ASP A 163 -6.39 5.22 14.66
N THR A 164 -7.11 6.01 13.89
CA THR A 164 -8.39 6.62 14.30
C THR A 164 -9.47 5.60 14.61
N LYS A 165 -9.41 4.41 14.02
CA LYS A 165 -10.38 3.32 14.21
C LYS A 165 -9.93 2.27 15.23
N GLY A 166 -8.75 2.41 15.81
CA GLY A 166 -8.21 1.46 16.78
C GLY A 166 -7.84 0.08 16.23
N MET A 167 -7.68 -0.04 14.90
CA MET A 167 -7.38 -1.32 14.23
C MET A 167 -6.01 -1.89 14.61
N PHE A 168 -5.07 -1.02 14.98
CA PHE A 168 -3.67 -1.38 15.28
C PHE A 168 -3.32 -1.16 16.76
N THR A 169 -4.30 -0.82 17.60
CA THR A 169 -4.07 -0.47 19.01
C THR A 169 -3.30 -1.56 19.76
N ASP A 170 -3.65 -2.84 19.58
CA ASP A 170 -2.97 -3.94 20.27
C ASP A 170 -1.55 -4.16 19.75
N GLN A 171 -1.35 -4.01 18.45
CA GLN A 171 -0.03 -4.11 17.83
C GLN A 171 0.89 -2.99 18.30
N ILE A 172 0.37 -1.76 18.39
CA ILE A 172 1.09 -0.60 18.93
C ILE A 172 1.45 -0.82 20.41
N LYS A 173 0.52 -1.32 21.24
CA LYS A 173 0.79 -1.64 22.65
C LYS A 173 1.86 -2.72 22.80
N MET A 174 1.78 -3.79 22.01
CA MET A 174 2.75 -4.88 22.01
C MET A 174 4.16 -4.37 21.66
N MET A 175 4.31 -3.61 20.58
CA MET A 175 5.60 -3.05 20.15
C MET A 175 6.16 -2.05 21.19
N THR A 176 5.30 -1.20 21.76
CA THR A 176 5.69 -0.28 22.84
C THR A 176 6.17 -1.04 24.09
N GLY A 177 5.49 -2.13 24.44
CA GLY A 177 5.87 -3.01 25.55
C GLY A 177 7.23 -3.69 25.32
N GLN A 178 7.49 -4.17 24.11
CA GLN A 178 8.80 -4.74 23.73
C GLN A 178 9.92 -3.70 23.89
N MET A 179 9.73 -2.47 23.43
CA MET A 179 10.71 -1.40 23.55
C MET A 179 11.03 -1.07 25.02
N LYS A 180 10.04 -1.05 25.90
CA LYS A 180 10.24 -0.83 27.34
C LYS A 180 11.08 -1.95 27.97
N ARG A 181 10.84 -3.22 27.61
CA ARG A 181 11.64 -4.36 28.07
C ARG A 181 13.09 -4.27 27.66
N PHE A 182 13.39 -3.86 26.41
CA PHE A 182 14.77 -3.60 25.97
C PHE A 182 15.46 -2.49 26.79
N ASN A 183 14.72 -1.46 27.20
CA ASN A 183 15.28 -0.39 28.03
C ASN A 183 15.64 -0.87 29.42
N VAL A 184 14.80 -1.68 30.04
CA VAL A 184 15.06 -2.26 31.39
C VAL A 184 16.27 -3.19 31.33
N SER A 185 16.35 -4.07 30.34
CA SER A 185 17.50 -4.98 30.18
C SER A 185 18.83 -4.24 30.02
N ASN A 186 18.90 -3.18 29.18
CA ASN A 186 20.10 -2.41 28.99
C ASN A 186 20.50 -1.57 30.23
N SER A 187 19.52 -1.01 30.95
CA SER A 187 19.81 -0.27 32.19
C SER A 187 20.29 -1.19 33.31
N GLN A 188 19.80 -2.43 33.36
CA GLN A 188 20.28 -3.44 34.31
C GLN A 188 21.70 -3.93 33.97
N LEU A 189 22.04 -4.06 32.67
CA LEU A 189 23.37 -4.43 32.23
C LEU A 189 24.43 -3.31 32.47
N GLN A 190 24.00 -2.04 32.48
CA GLN A 190 24.88 -0.87 32.71
C GLN A 190 25.01 -0.52 34.19
N ASN A 191 24.27 -1.15 35.10
CA ASN A 191 24.32 -0.86 36.52
C ASN A 191 25.36 -1.77 37.21
N PRO A 192 26.59 -1.26 37.55
CA PRO A 192 27.67 -2.10 38.12
C PRO A 192 27.30 -2.75 39.44
N ASN A 193 26.33 -2.18 40.18
CA ASN A 193 25.88 -2.70 41.49
C ASN A 193 25.00 -3.96 41.40
N MET A 194 24.49 -4.32 40.22
CA MET A 194 23.69 -5.57 40.04
C MET A 194 24.58 -6.78 39.69
N ARG A 195 25.82 -6.56 39.25
CA ARG A 195 26.74 -7.67 38.87
C ARG A 195 27.22 -8.49 40.09
N HIS A 196 27.05 -8.02 41.30
CA HIS A 196 27.59 -8.68 42.51
C HIS A 196 26.52 -9.45 43.35
N LYS A 197 25.21 -9.41 42.98
CA LYS A 197 24.20 -10.14 43.75
C LYS A 197 23.98 -11.61 43.36
N GLY A 198 24.73 -12.13 42.41
CA GLY A 198 24.56 -13.50 41.87
C GLY A 198 25.60 -14.54 42.34
N ARG A 199 26.45 -14.26 43.31
CA ARG A 199 27.41 -15.24 43.87
C ARG A 199 27.46 -15.13 45.38
N LYS A 200 26.56 -15.80 46.05
CA LYS A 200 26.74 -16.33 47.38
C LYS A 200 26.33 -17.77 47.32
N PHE A 201 27.33 -18.64 47.25
CA PHE A 201 27.24 -20.02 47.68
C PHE A 201 27.44 -20.06 49.18
#